data_e8da0fe656742e95a0e04a596b750800
#
_entry.id   e8da0fe656742e95a0e04a596b750800
#
_cell.length_a   1.000
_cell.length_b   1.000
_cell.length_c   1.000
_cell.angle_alpha   90.00
_cell.angle_beta   90.00
_cell.angle_gamma   90.00
#
_symmetry.space_group_name_H-M   'P 1'
#
loop_
_entity.id
_entity.type
_entity.pdbx_description
1 polymer ?
#
loop_
_entity_poly.entity_id
_entity_poly.type
_entity_poly.pdbx_seq_one_letter_code
_entity_poly.pdbx_strand_id
1 'polypeptide(L)'
;IIQDNNLFTIRIPFNVWEVSKKRDVIQADIVLDNKIIDCELLPESKGNYKIHLQEEDVSHINIDQPHKILLHINRSLIQMNQNSPYNFENPIRKIDHIDVIIQPEDGLCGQTCVAMLAGVTIAEVISVMDCREWQATMGRVISALNYYGIDHSEVIVYTEGQEATLPKCCIM
;
A
#
# COMPACT_ATOMS: atom_id res chain seq x y z
N ILE A 1 -8.33 -16.77 15.40
CA ILE A 1 -7.03 -16.98 14.72
C ILE A 1 -6.73 -18.47 14.76
N ILE A 2 -6.34 -19.05 13.65
CA ILE A 2 -5.95 -20.47 13.55
C ILE A 2 -4.43 -20.52 13.37
N GLN A 3 -3.76 -21.26 14.24
CA GLN A 3 -2.31 -21.46 14.12
C GLN A 3 -2.02 -22.79 13.41
N ASP A 4 -1.15 -22.73 12.40
CA ASP A 4 -0.59 -23.90 11.73
C ASP A 4 0.94 -23.71 11.60
N ASN A 5 1.70 -24.43 12.43
CA ASN A 5 3.14 -24.20 12.60
C ASN A 5 3.43 -22.75 13.04
N ASN A 6 4.25 -22.02 12.27
CA ASN A 6 4.58 -20.61 12.51
C ASN A 6 3.68 -19.63 11.74
N LEU A 7 2.61 -20.12 11.11
CA LEU A 7 1.70 -19.32 10.34
C LEU A 7 0.37 -19.16 11.09
N PHE A 8 -0.06 -17.93 11.25
CA PHE A 8 -1.33 -17.58 11.86
C PHE A 8 -2.31 -17.14 10.77
N THR A 9 -3.45 -17.80 10.72
CA THR A 9 -4.47 -17.55 9.70
C THR A 9 -5.72 -16.93 10.30
N ILE A 10 -6.17 -15.82 9.72
CA ILE A 10 -7.44 -15.19 10.03
C ILE A 10 -8.34 -15.37 8.81
N ARG A 11 -9.49 -16.02 8.98
CA ARG A 11 -10.52 -16.05 7.94
C ARG A 11 -11.43 -14.85 8.06
N ILE A 12 -11.68 -14.19 6.94
CA ILE A 12 -12.58 -13.04 6.89
C ILE A 12 -14.03 -13.53 6.94
N PRO A 13 -14.85 -13.07 7.92
CA PRO A 13 -16.16 -13.62 8.18
C PRO A 13 -17.28 -13.06 7.27
N PHE A 14 -16.94 -12.41 6.17
CA PHE A 14 -17.90 -11.83 5.22
C PHE A 14 -17.38 -11.97 3.78
N ASN A 15 -18.29 -11.77 2.81
CA ASN A 15 -17.96 -11.85 1.40
C ASN A 15 -17.18 -10.59 0.97
N VAL A 16 -15.88 -10.74 0.76
CA VAL A 16 -14.99 -9.65 0.38
C VAL A 16 -15.31 -9.10 -1.02
N TRP A 17 -15.79 -9.93 -1.95
CA TRP A 17 -16.19 -9.46 -3.29
C TRP A 17 -17.31 -8.44 -3.28
N GLU A 18 -18.26 -8.60 -2.37
CA GLU A 18 -19.38 -7.67 -2.23
C GLU A 18 -18.92 -6.30 -1.75
N VAL A 19 -17.90 -6.26 -0.90
CA VAL A 19 -17.37 -5.03 -0.30
C VAL A 19 -16.35 -4.35 -1.22
N SER A 20 -15.35 -5.12 -1.70
CA SER A 20 -14.20 -4.56 -2.43
C SER A 20 -14.40 -4.48 -3.95
N LYS A 21 -15.33 -5.27 -4.50
CA LYS A 21 -15.52 -5.50 -5.94
C LYS A 21 -14.30 -6.17 -6.63
N LYS A 22 -13.28 -6.60 -5.88
CA LYS A 22 -12.09 -7.28 -6.37
C LYS A 22 -12.17 -8.78 -6.15
N ARG A 23 -11.49 -9.56 -6.99
CA ARG A 23 -11.53 -11.02 -6.98
C ARG A 23 -10.17 -11.68 -6.81
N ASP A 24 -9.10 -10.92 -6.96
CA ASP A 24 -7.72 -11.38 -6.82
C ASP A 24 -7.19 -11.14 -5.41
N VAL A 25 -5.89 -11.29 -5.22
CA VAL A 25 -5.20 -10.88 -4.00
C VAL A 25 -5.42 -9.39 -3.78
N ILE A 26 -5.81 -9.00 -2.57
CA ILE A 26 -6.14 -7.62 -2.23
C ILE A 26 -5.19 -7.14 -1.14
N GLN A 27 -4.51 -6.04 -1.39
CA GLN A 27 -3.71 -5.38 -0.36
C GLN A 27 -4.63 -4.75 0.68
N ALA A 28 -4.31 -4.94 1.95
CA ALA A 28 -5.10 -4.47 3.08
C ALA A 28 -4.23 -4.21 4.30
N ASP A 29 -4.75 -3.43 5.22
CA ASP A 29 -4.19 -3.29 6.56
C ASP A 29 -5.18 -3.84 7.56
N ILE A 30 -4.68 -4.49 8.60
CA ILE A 30 -5.48 -4.79 9.79
C ILE A 30 -4.96 -4.02 10.98
N VAL A 31 -5.88 -3.60 11.85
CA VAL A 31 -5.55 -3.11 13.17
C VAL A 31 -5.92 -4.21 14.17
N LEU A 32 -4.90 -4.76 14.82
CA LEU A 32 -5.02 -5.80 15.84
C LEU A 32 -4.41 -5.28 17.14
N ASP A 33 -5.25 -5.07 18.15
CA ASP A 33 -4.84 -4.52 19.45
C ASP A 33 -3.93 -3.28 19.35
N ASN A 34 -4.34 -2.30 18.54
CA ASN A 34 -3.65 -1.04 18.25
C ASN A 34 -2.36 -1.16 17.41
N LYS A 35 -1.96 -2.34 16.97
CA LYS A 35 -0.90 -2.52 15.98
C LYS A 35 -1.49 -2.58 14.60
N ILE A 36 -0.96 -1.77 13.70
CA ILE A 36 -1.31 -1.82 12.27
C ILE A 36 -0.36 -2.82 11.62
N ILE A 37 -0.95 -3.77 10.89
CA ILE A 37 -0.23 -4.82 10.18
C ILE A 37 -0.65 -4.76 8.72
N ASP A 38 0.33 -4.54 7.85
CA ASP A 38 0.17 -4.62 6.39
C ASP A 38 0.03 -6.08 5.99
N CYS A 39 -0.98 -6.40 5.22
CA CYS A 39 -1.29 -7.79 4.88
C CYS A 39 -1.95 -7.93 3.51
N GLU A 40 -2.02 -9.17 3.05
CA GLU A 40 -2.73 -9.54 1.84
C GLU A 40 -3.97 -10.36 2.18
N LEU A 41 -5.09 -9.99 1.59
CA LEU A 41 -6.27 -10.84 1.55
C LEU A 41 -6.09 -11.85 0.44
N LEU A 42 -5.95 -13.11 0.82
CA LEU A 42 -5.75 -14.22 -0.10
C LEU A 42 -7.10 -14.90 -0.38
N PRO A 43 -7.52 -15.02 -1.65
CA PRO A 43 -8.79 -15.66 -1.98
C PRO A 43 -8.75 -17.15 -1.68
N GLU A 44 -9.79 -17.67 -1.02
CA GLU A 44 -10.00 -19.10 -0.85
C GLU A 44 -11.04 -19.64 -1.85
N SER A 45 -12.27 -19.12 -1.80
CA SER A 45 -13.33 -19.47 -2.75
C SER A 45 -14.53 -18.53 -2.65
N LYS A 46 -15.18 -18.22 -3.77
CA LYS A 46 -16.49 -17.52 -3.83
C LYS A 46 -16.62 -16.29 -2.91
N GLY A 47 -15.58 -15.46 -2.86
CA GLY A 47 -15.57 -14.25 -2.05
C GLY A 47 -15.13 -14.44 -0.60
N ASN A 48 -14.76 -15.66 -0.22
CA ASN A 48 -14.11 -15.94 1.05
C ASN A 48 -12.62 -15.66 0.94
N TYR A 49 -12.08 -15.02 1.96
CA TYR A 49 -10.68 -14.62 2.01
C TYR A 49 -10.07 -14.96 3.36
N LYS A 50 -8.74 -15.09 3.36
CA LYS A 50 -7.94 -15.25 4.56
C LYS A 50 -6.76 -14.29 4.54
N ILE A 51 -6.21 -14.06 5.73
CA ILE A 51 -4.97 -13.32 5.96
C ILE A 51 -3.99 -14.29 6.61
N HIS A 52 -2.74 -14.24 6.18
CA HIS A 52 -1.63 -14.89 6.86
C HIS A 52 -0.82 -13.85 7.63
N LEU A 53 -0.57 -14.13 8.91
CA LEU A 53 0.25 -13.33 9.79
C LEU A 53 1.46 -14.14 10.24
N GLN A 54 2.57 -13.47 10.48
CA GLN A 54 3.77 -14.07 11.03
C GLN A 54 3.72 -14.06 12.57
N GLU A 55 4.59 -14.82 13.21
CA GLU A 55 4.67 -14.88 14.67
C GLU A 55 4.92 -13.50 15.30
N GLU A 56 5.74 -12.68 14.69
CA GLU A 56 6.04 -11.31 15.12
C GLU A 56 4.82 -10.37 15.10
N ASP A 57 3.84 -10.66 14.23
CA ASP A 57 2.62 -9.89 14.14
C ASP A 57 1.66 -10.16 15.29
N VAL A 58 1.70 -11.36 15.84
CA VAL A 58 0.79 -11.83 16.88
C VAL A 58 1.44 -12.04 18.24
N SER A 59 2.76 -11.86 18.36
CA SER A 59 3.53 -12.10 19.60
C SER A 59 3.07 -11.26 20.80
N HIS A 60 2.37 -10.17 20.55
CA HIS A 60 1.89 -9.24 21.58
C HIS A 60 0.46 -9.53 22.06
N ILE A 61 -0.23 -10.53 21.49
CA ILE A 61 -1.61 -10.87 21.81
C ILE A 61 -1.73 -12.28 22.34
N ASN A 62 -2.82 -12.55 23.08
CA ASN A 62 -3.19 -13.90 23.47
C ASN A 62 -4.19 -14.47 22.45
N ILE A 63 -3.72 -15.33 21.55
CA ILE A 63 -4.52 -15.88 20.45
C ILE A 63 -5.74 -16.71 20.88
N ASP A 64 -5.78 -17.17 22.12
CA ASP A 64 -6.91 -17.94 22.68
C ASP A 64 -8.08 -17.05 23.12
N GLN A 65 -7.91 -15.73 23.10
CA GLN A 65 -8.96 -14.77 23.43
C GLN A 65 -9.58 -14.16 22.18
N PRO A 66 -10.85 -13.73 22.24
CA PRO A 66 -11.46 -13.00 21.16
C PRO A 66 -10.83 -11.62 21.00
N HIS A 67 -10.40 -11.29 19.77
CA HIS A 67 -9.84 -10.00 19.41
C HIS A 67 -10.74 -9.25 18.45
N LYS A 68 -10.79 -7.94 18.60
CA LYS A 68 -11.41 -7.06 17.63
C LYS A 68 -10.38 -6.74 16.57
N ILE A 69 -10.68 -7.09 15.32
CA ILE A 69 -9.86 -6.77 14.17
C ILE A 69 -10.59 -5.74 13.33
N LEU A 70 -9.93 -4.64 13.03
CA LEU A 70 -10.41 -3.67 12.06
C LEU A 70 -9.66 -3.93 10.75
N LEU A 71 -10.41 -4.24 9.68
CA LEU A 71 -9.86 -4.51 8.36
C LEU A 71 -10.09 -3.31 7.45
N HIS A 72 -9.01 -2.81 6.88
CA HIS A 72 -9.00 -1.73 5.90
C HIS A 72 -8.65 -2.30 4.52
N ILE A 73 -9.64 -2.48 3.67
CA ILE A 73 -9.45 -2.98 2.31
C ILE A 73 -9.09 -1.82 1.39
N ASN A 74 -8.07 -2.02 0.54
CA ASN A 74 -7.57 -1.03 -0.42
C ASN A 74 -7.10 0.28 0.21
N ARG A 75 -6.67 0.22 1.43
CA ARG A 75 -6.08 1.39 2.05
C ARG A 75 -4.59 1.35 1.93
N SER A 76 -4.09 2.37 1.36
CA SER A 76 -2.75 2.81 1.55
C SER A 76 -2.81 3.92 2.60
N LEU A 77 -2.15 3.73 3.69
CA LEU A 77 -1.50 4.76 4.50
C LEU A 77 -2.32 6.03 4.82
N ILE A 78 -3.53 5.85 5.35
CA ILE A 78 -4.30 6.95 5.95
C ILE A 78 -3.45 7.76 6.96
N GLN A 79 -2.48 7.14 7.61
CA GLN A 79 -1.62 7.84 8.56
C GLN A 79 -0.62 8.80 7.90
N MET A 80 -0.12 8.50 6.71
CA MET A 80 0.78 9.41 5.99
C MET A 80 0.12 10.75 5.68
N ASN A 81 -1.15 10.72 5.25
CA ASN A 81 -1.84 11.93 4.80
C ASN A 81 -2.32 12.83 5.94
N GLN A 82 -2.40 12.34 7.18
CA GLN A 82 -2.93 13.11 8.31
C GLN A 82 -1.99 14.22 8.80
N ASN A 83 -0.69 14.08 8.59
CA ASN A 83 0.33 15.01 9.07
C ASN A 83 1.12 15.67 7.94
N SER A 84 0.64 15.60 6.71
CA SER A 84 1.33 16.22 5.59
C SER A 84 1.29 17.74 5.68
N PRO A 85 2.43 18.44 5.49
CA PRO A 85 2.46 19.87 5.30
C PRO A 85 2.02 20.31 3.89
N TYR A 86 1.78 19.36 2.98
CA TYR A 86 1.46 19.59 1.58
C TYR A 86 0.00 19.23 1.27
N ASN A 87 -0.52 19.78 0.18
CA ASN A 87 -1.81 19.43 -0.41
C ASN A 87 -1.82 19.81 -1.89
N PHE A 88 -2.87 19.50 -2.64
CA PHE A 88 -2.95 19.78 -4.08
C PHE A 88 -2.87 21.29 -4.43
N GLU A 89 -3.27 22.16 -3.52
CA GLU A 89 -3.15 23.62 -3.71
C GLU A 89 -1.74 24.12 -3.41
N ASN A 90 -1.05 23.43 -2.49
CA ASN A 90 0.31 23.73 -2.08
C ASN A 90 1.17 22.45 -2.10
N PRO A 91 1.49 21.91 -3.29
CA PRO A 91 2.32 20.72 -3.43
C PRO A 91 3.77 20.98 -3.03
N ILE A 92 4.52 19.93 -2.72
CA ILE A 92 5.97 20.02 -2.43
C ILE A 92 6.71 20.71 -3.58
N ARG A 93 6.30 20.46 -4.81
CA ARG A 93 6.80 21.12 -6.02
C ARG A 93 5.81 21.02 -7.17
N LYS A 94 5.97 21.89 -8.16
CA LYS A 94 5.39 21.69 -9.49
C LYS A 94 6.34 20.82 -10.29
N ILE A 95 5.80 19.77 -10.93
CA ILE A 95 6.61 18.87 -11.75
C ILE A 95 6.80 19.50 -13.13
N ASP A 96 7.85 20.26 -13.31
CA ASP A 96 8.32 20.84 -14.57
C ASP A 96 9.56 20.11 -15.11
N HIS A 97 10.31 19.45 -14.23
CA HIS A 97 11.48 18.67 -14.50
C HIS A 97 11.57 17.48 -13.55
N ILE A 98 12.09 16.36 -14.03
CA ILE A 98 12.31 15.15 -13.22
C ILE A 98 13.79 14.78 -13.35
N ASP A 99 14.52 14.84 -12.23
CA ASP A 99 15.85 14.31 -12.14
C ASP A 99 15.81 12.79 -12.01
N VAL A 100 16.57 12.09 -12.85
CA VAL A 100 16.62 10.64 -12.83
C VAL A 100 17.39 10.16 -11.62
N ILE A 101 16.76 9.38 -10.78
CA ILE A 101 17.40 8.69 -9.66
C ILE A 101 17.56 7.22 -10.04
N ILE A 102 18.81 6.73 -9.98
CA ILE A 102 19.08 5.31 -10.15
C ILE A 102 18.70 4.61 -8.85
N GLN A 103 17.85 3.60 -8.97
CA GLN A 103 17.45 2.75 -7.85
C GLN A 103 18.70 2.12 -7.20
N PRO A 104 18.94 2.34 -5.90
CA PRO A 104 20.18 1.89 -5.24
C PRO A 104 20.19 0.38 -4.98
N GLU A 105 19.01 -0.21 -4.77
CA GLU A 105 18.82 -1.63 -4.45
C GLU A 105 17.56 -2.15 -5.11
N ASP A 106 17.49 -3.45 -5.36
CA ASP A 106 16.29 -4.10 -5.88
C ASP A 106 15.11 -3.92 -4.92
N GLY A 107 13.92 -3.75 -5.46
CA GLY A 107 12.70 -3.64 -4.67
C GLY A 107 12.33 -2.24 -4.20
N LEU A 108 13.12 -1.21 -4.55
CA LEU A 108 12.82 0.20 -4.22
C LEU A 108 12.22 1.00 -5.39
N CYS A 109 11.69 0.33 -6.42
CA CYS A 109 11.18 1.00 -7.62
C CYS A 109 10.08 2.03 -7.32
N GLY A 110 9.10 1.68 -6.51
CA GLY A 110 8.00 2.58 -6.15
C GLY A 110 8.49 3.80 -5.36
N GLN A 111 9.35 3.59 -4.37
CA GLN A 111 9.96 4.66 -3.58
C GLN A 111 10.82 5.58 -4.47
N THR A 112 11.57 5.00 -5.39
CA THR A 112 12.40 5.77 -6.33
C THR A 112 11.54 6.63 -7.26
N CYS A 113 10.44 6.09 -7.79
CA CYS A 113 9.49 6.86 -8.61
C CYS A 113 8.91 8.05 -7.83
N VAL A 114 8.47 7.83 -6.59
CA VAL A 114 7.96 8.91 -5.74
C VAL A 114 9.05 9.94 -5.45
N ALA A 115 10.27 9.51 -5.14
CA ALA A 115 11.40 10.41 -4.89
C ALA A 115 11.70 11.33 -6.10
N MET A 116 11.70 10.77 -7.30
CA MET A 116 11.87 11.53 -8.54
C MET A 116 10.75 12.55 -8.76
N LEU A 117 9.49 12.18 -8.49
CA LEU A 117 8.35 13.07 -8.66
C LEU A 117 8.32 14.17 -7.60
N ALA A 118 8.59 13.83 -6.35
CA ALA A 118 8.58 14.78 -5.24
C ALA A 118 9.87 15.65 -5.17
N GLY A 119 10.94 15.22 -5.81
CA GLY A 119 12.23 15.92 -5.74
C GLY A 119 12.93 15.78 -4.38
N VAL A 120 12.72 14.66 -3.71
CA VAL A 120 13.26 14.35 -2.38
C VAL A 120 14.16 13.10 -2.43
N THR A 121 14.80 12.76 -1.33
CA THR A 121 15.62 11.56 -1.25
C THR A 121 14.77 10.28 -1.12
N ILE A 122 15.29 9.15 -1.60
CA ILE A 122 14.64 7.84 -1.41
C ILE A 122 14.45 7.53 0.09
N ALA A 123 15.42 7.89 0.93
CA ALA A 123 15.35 7.68 2.37
C ALA A 123 14.18 8.44 3.02
N GLU A 124 13.90 9.66 2.56
CA GLU A 124 12.74 10.43 2.99
C GLU A 124 11.45 9.76 2.56
N VAL A 125 11.37 9.28 1.31
CA VAL A 125 10.19 8.56 0.82
C VAL A 125 9.96 7.27 1.59
N ILE A 126 11.01 6.49 1.89
CA ILE A 126 10.91 5.29 2.73
C ILE A 126 10.33 5.63 4.10
N SER A 127 10.79 6.72 4.71
CA SER A 127 10.27 7.18 6.00
C SER A 127 8.81 7.62 5.92
N VAL A 128 8.42 8.33 4.86
CA VAL A 128 7.04 8.77 4.64
C VAL A 128 6.12 7.59 4.32
N MET A 129 6.55 6.66 3.49
CA MET A 129 5.77 5.49 3.10
C MET A 129 5.74 4.41 4.19
N ASP A 130 6.62 4.49 5.19
CA ASP A 130 6.81 3.46 6.21
C ASP A 130 6.89 2.06 5.58
N CYS A 131 7.73 1.94 4.55
CA CYS A 131 7.88 0.68 3.83
C CYS A 131 9.31 0.48 3.35
N ARG A 132 9.73 -0.78 3.32
CA ARG A 132 11.04 -1.23 2.85
C ARG A 132 10.96 -1.72 1.40
N GLU A 133 12.01 -2.39 0.97
CA GLU A 133 12.11 -3.06 -0.32
C GLU A 133 10.89 -4.00 -0.54
N TRP A 134 10.42 -4.06 -1.77
CA TRP A 134 9.30 -4.90 -2.21
C TRP A 134 7.92 -4.59 -1.57
N GLN A 135 7.81 -3.51 -0.78
CA GLN A 135 6.57 -3.15 -0.08
C GLN A 135 5.83 -1.96 -0.67
N ALA A 136 6.38 -1.30 -1.69
CA ALA A 136 5.74 -0.17 -2.35
C ALA A 136 4.61 -0.62 -3.28
N THR A 137 3.48 -0.99 -2.71
CA THR A 137 2.27 -1.25 -3.50
C THR A 137 1.80 0.02 -4.21
N MET A 138 1.03 -0.11 -5.29
CA MET A 138 0.45 1.05 -5.98
C MET A 138 -0.35 1.94 -5.03
N GLY A 139 -1.04 1.34 -4.08
CA GLY A 139 -1.76 2.09 -3.08
C GLY A 139 -0.84 2.96 -2.21
N ARG A 140 0.32 2.43 -1.77
CA ARG A 140 1.32 3.20 -1.02
C ARG A 140 1.91 4.32 -1.86
N VAL A 141 2.15 4.07 -3.14
CA VAL A 141 2.60 5.11 -4.08
C VAL A 141 1.58 6.24 -4.18
N ILE A 142 0.30 5.92 -4.40
CA ILE A 142 -0.79 6.92 -4.46
C ILE A 142 -0.86 7.73 -3.16
N SER A 143 -0.76 7.09 -2.00
CA SER A 143 -0.77 7.80 -0.72
C SER A 143 0.43 8.70 -0.53
N ALA A 144 1.61 8.28 -0.99
CA ALA A 144 2.79 9.13 -0.95
C ALA A 144 2.64 10.34 -1.88
N LEU A 145 2.06 10.17 -3.08
CA LEU A 145 1.76 11.30 -3.97
C LEU A 145 0.78 12.27 -3.30
N ASN A 146 -0.27 11.77 -2.66
CA ASN A 146 -1.20 12.59 -1.87
C ASN A 146 -0.49 13.32 -0.72
N TYR A 147 0.42 12.64 0.00
CA TYR A 147 1.22 13.25 1.07
C TYR A 147 2.03 14.44 0.55
N TYR A 148 2.65 14.31 -0.60
CA TYR A 148 3.43 15.39 -1.22
C TYR A 148 2.57 16.42 -1.98
N GLY A 149 1.25 16.25 -2.02
CA GLY A 149 0.32 17.13 -2.75
C GLY A 149 0.47 17.04 -4.26
N ILE A 150 1.00 15.94 -4.78
CA ILE A 150 1.20 15.71 -6.21
C ILE A 150 -0.11 15.22 -6.82
N ASP A 151 -0.67 15.98 -7.74
CA ASP A 151 -1.87 15.62 -8.47
C ASP A 151 -1.63 14.40 -9.39
N HIS A 152 -2.54 13.46 -9.36
CA HIS A 152 -2.43 12.20 -10.09
C HIS A 152 -3.81 11.66 -10.50
N SER A 153 -3.82 10.75 -11.46
CA SER A 153 -5.03 10.01 -11.81
C SER A 153 -5.43 9.06 -10.68
N GLU A 154 -6.70 9.03 -10.32
CA GLU A 154 -7.26 8.04 -9.40
C GLU A 154 -7.48 6.66 -10.04
N VAL A 155 -7.24 6.56 -11.34
CA VAL A 155 -7.52 5.35 -12.13
C VAL A 155 -6.24 4.83 -12.75
N ILE A 156 -5.98 3.52 -12.57
CA ILE A 156 -4.95 2.82 -13.32
C ILE A 156 -5.48 2.61 -14.74
N VAL A 157 -4.77 3.11 -15.73
CA VAL A 157 -5.10 2.90 -17.14
C VAL A 157 -4.26 1.74 -17.65
N TYR A 158 -4.93 0.69 -18.10
CA TYR A 158 -4.25 -0.39 -18.82
C TYR A 158 -3.98 0.06 -20.24
N THR A 159 -2.72 -0.03 -20.66
CA THR A 159 -2.33 0.23 -22.04
C THR A 159 -2.21 -1.09 -22.78
N GLU A 160 -2.95 -1.23 -23.87
CA GLU A 160 -2.82 -2.39 -24.76
C GLU A 160 -1.76 -2.10 -25.83
N GLY A 161 -0.65 -2.86 -25.77
CA GLY A 161 0.37 -2.89 -26.81
C GLY A 161 1.30 -1.67 -26.87
N GLN A 162 2.16 -1.65 -27.88
CA GLN A 162 3.24 -0.66 -28.05
C GLN A 162 2.74 0.70 -28.57
N GLU A 163 1.49 0.81 -29.03
CA GLU A 163 0.93 2.04 -29.62
C GLU A 163 0.10 2.87 -28.65
N ALA A 164 0.15 2.55 -27.35
CA ALA A 164 -0.61 3.29 -26.36
C ALA A 164 -0.10 4.73 -26.22
N THR A 165 -1.03 5.69 -26.32
CA THR A 165 -0.74 7.09 -26.05
C THR A 165 -0.57 7.29 -24.55
N LEU A 166 0.66 7.41 -24.08
CA LEU A 166 0.97 7.68 -22.68
C LEU A 166 0.80 9.16 -22.35
N PRO A 167 0.40 9.51 -21.11
CA PRO A 167 0.45 10.89 -20.63
C PRO A 167 1.90 11.39 -20.56
N LYS A 168 2.09 12.71 -20.41
CA LYS A 168 3.42 13.32 -20.33
C LYS A 168 4.28 12.77 -19.18
N CYS A 169 3.63 12.34 -18.09
CA CYS A 169 4.27 11.69 -16.95
C CYS A 169 3.41 10.51 -16.51
N CYS A 170 4.02 9.35 -16.34
CA CYS A 170 3.35 8.15 -15.83
C CYS A 170 4.33 7.29 -15.03
N ILE A 171 3.79 6.52 -14.10
CA ILE A 171 4.49 5.44 -13.40
C ILE A 171 4.02 4.13 -14.03
N MET A 172 4.97 3.33 -14.46
CA MET A 172 4.71 2.02 -15.08
C MET A 172 5.26 0.88 -14.24
#